data_47ed8edd015d4a1da2cd673fcd863544
#
_entry.id   47ed8edd015d4a1da2cd673fcd863544
#
_cell.length_a   1.000
_cell.length_b   1.000
_cell.length_c   1.000
_cell.angle_alpha   90.00
_cell.angle_beta   90.00
_cell.angle_gamma   90.00
#
_symmetry.space_group_name_H-M   'P 1'
#
loop_
_entity.id
_entity.type
_entity.pdbx_description
1 polymer ?
#
loop_
_entity_poly.entity_id
_entity_poly.type
_entity_poly.pdbx_seq_one_letter_code
_entity_poly.pdbx_strand_id
1 'polypeptide(L)'
;NFKIKFLSNNQSFENKDLSNDKYHLINIWASWCLPCKKEHPILIKLSKEDNLNLIGINYKDKKKSANNFLKDLGNPYNIILSDTDGTNSIAFGVFGVPETILINSKQTVIKKFIGPLDANDYKNILNAIYEN
;
A
#
# COMPACT_ATOMS: atom_id res chain seq x y z
N ASN A 1 -7.88 3.61 14.11
CA ASN A 1 -7.98 4.94 13.47
C ASN A 1 -6.59 5.44 13.12
N PHE A 2 -6.46 6.04 11.96
CA PHE A 2 -5.19 6.59 11.51
C PHE A 2 -5.39 7.94 10.83
N LYS A 3 -4.31 8.71 10.77
CA LYS A 3 -4.28 9.99 10.07
C LYS A 3 -2.86 10.17 9.53
N ILE A 4 -2.71 10.08 8.22
CA ILE A 4 -1.39 10.09 7.56
C ILE A 4 -1.41 11.13 6.45
N LYS A 5 -0.34 11.91 6.34
CA LYS A 5 -0.25 12.94 5.32
C LYS A 5 -0.06 12.34 3.93
N PHE A 6 -0.63 13.01 2.93
CA PHE A 6 -0.34 12.69 1.54
C PHE A 6 1.12 12.99 1.22
N LEU A 7 1.70 12.23 0.32
CA LEU A 7 3.06 12.49 -0.15
C LEU A 7 3.15 13.83 -0.87
N SER A 8 2.10 14.20 -1.61
CA SER A 8 2.11 15.37 -2.49
C SER A 8 1.78 16.70 -1.80
N ASN A 9 1.21 16.68 -0.59
CA ASN A 9 0.78 17.91 0.08
C ASN A 9 0.71 17.73 1.59
N ASN A 10 0.25 18.77 2.31
CA ASN A 10 0.16 18.75 3.77
C ASN A 10 -1.19 18.28 4.29
N GLN A 11 -2.10 17.88 3.40
CA GLN A 11 -3.39 17.35 3.81
C GLN A 11 -3.22 15.92 4.32
N SER A 12 -4.19 15.44 5.08
CA SER A 12 -4.14 14.12 5.69
C SER A 12 -5.27 13.25 5.19
N PHE A 13 -4.95 11.95 5.07
CA PHE A 13 -5.90 10.90 4.77
C PHE A 13 -6.21 10.14 6.05
N GLU A 14 -7.49 9.93 6.34
CA GLU A 14 -7.92 9.23 7.54
C GLU A 14 -8.72 7.98 7.16
N ASN A 15 -8.90 7.08 8.12
CA ASN A 15 -9.67 5.86 7.87
C ASN A 15 -11.11 6.15 7.43
N LYS A 16 -11.69 7.26 7.84
CA LYS A 16 -13.04 7.67 7.38
C LYS A 16 -13.08 7.98 5.89
N ASP A 17 -11.92 8.25 5.27
CA ASP A 17 -11.82 8.56 3.85
C ASP A 17 -11.74 7.31 2.99
N LEU A 18 -11.59 6.12 3.59
CA LEU A 18 -11.63 4.86 2.86
C LEU A 18 -13.04 4.63 2.31
N SER A 19 -13.13 4.29 1.03
CA SER A 19 -14.43 3.98 0.45
C SER A 19 -14.99 2.70 1.09
N ASN A 20 -16.32 2.60 1.14
CA ASN A 20 -16.99 1.45 1.76
C ASN A 20 -17.49 0.42 0.74
N ASP A 21 -17.06 0.56 -0.52
CA ASP A 21 -17.50 -0.32 -1.61
C ASP A 21 -16.38 -1.12 -2.25
N LYS A 22 -15.16 -1.00 -1.73
CA LYS A 22 -14.00 -1.71 -2.28
C LYS A 22 -13.16 -2.33 -1.18
N TYR A 23 -12.38 -3.34 -1.56
CA TYR A 23 -11.26 -3.82 -0.75
C TYR A 23 -10.13 -2.81 -0.85
N HIS A 24 -9.28 -2.77 0.17
CA HIS A 24 -8.13 -1.87 0.20
C HIS A 24 -6.87 -2.69 0.44
N LEU A 25 -5.87 -2.45 -0.39
CA LEU A 25 -4.55 -3.04 -0.23
C LEU A 25 -3.60 -1.92 0.18
N ILE A 26 -3.15 -1.97 1.43
CA ILE A 26 -2.22 -0.99 1.97
C ILE A 26 -0.82 -1.60 1.86
N ASN A 27 0.03 -0.95 1.09
CA ASN A 27 1.40 -1.41 0.84
C ASN A 27 2.39 -0.39 1.41
N ILE A 28 3.21 -0.83 2.34
CA ILE A 28 4.26 -0.01 2.94
C ILE A 28 5.54 -0.28 2.17
N TRP A 29 6.13 0.78 1.61
CA TRP A 29 7.24 0.70 0.68
C TRP A 29 8.22 1.85 0.84
N ALA A 30 9.38 1.72 0.21
CA ALA A 30 10.37 2.79 0.16
C ALA A 30 11.19 2.68 -1.13
N SER A 31 11.67 3.81 -1.62
CA SER A 31 12.50 3.83 -2.84
C SER A 31 13.86 3.16 -2.63
N TRP A 32 14.36 3.17 -1.40
CA TRP A 32 15.66 2.56 -1.05
C TRP A 32 15.57 1.05 -0.80
N CYS A 33 14.40 0.47 -0.94
CA CYS A 33 14.10 -0.93 -0.58
C CYS A 33 14.15 -1.82 -1.82
N LEU A 34 15.15 -2.69 -1.94
CA LEU A 34 15.28 -3.58 -3.09
C LEU A 34 14.12 -4.59 -3.21
N PRO A 35 13.68 -5.27 -2.14
CA PRO A 35 12.52 -6.16 -2.25
C PRO A 35 11.24 -5.43 -2.69
N CYS A 36 11.11 -4.15 -2.38
CA CYS A 36 9.97 -3.35 -2.85
C CYS A 36 9.98 -3.23 -4.38
N LYS A 37 11.17 -3.09 -4.98
CA LYS A 37 11.31 -3.08 -6.44
C LYS A 37 10.89 -4.42 -7.04
N LYS A 38 11.23 -5.52 -6.38
CA LYS A 38 10.92 -6.87 -6.88
C LYS A 38 9.42 -7.15 -6.89
N GLU A 39 8.69 -6.67 -5.90
CA GLU A 39 7.24 -6.89 -5.84
C GLU A 39 6.46 -5.92 -6.73
N HIS A 40 7.08 -4.81 -7.14
CA HIS A 40 6.39 -3.71 -7.81
C HIS A 40 5.57 -4.14 -9.03
N PRO A 41 6.07 -5.04 -9.91
CA PRO A 41 5.26 -5.53 -11.03
C PRO A 41 3.95 -6.19 -10.60
N ILE A 42 3.92 -6.86 -9.44
CA ILE A 42 2.70 -7.48 -8.91
C ILE A 42 1.71 -6.39 -8.48
N LEU A 43 2.20 -5.32 -7.86
CA LEU A 43 1.34 -4.19 -7.49
C LEU A 43 0.76 -3.53 -8.75
N ILE A 44 1.54 -3.39 -9.81
CA ILE A 44 1.05 -2.86 -11.08
C ILE A 44 -0.09 -3.74 -11.62
N LYS A 45 0.07 -5.06 -11.58
CA LYS A 45 -1.00 -5.98 -12.00
C LYS A 45 -2.25 -5.82 -11.14
N LEU A 46 -2.08 -5.74 -9.82
CA LEU A 46 -3.21 -5.57 -8.89
C LEU A 46 -3.93 -4.24 -9.10
N SER A 47 -3.22 -3.22 -9.57
CA SER A 47 -3.82 -1.91 -9.83
C SER A 47 -4.88 -1.94 -10.93
N LYS A 48 -4.92 -3.01 -11.72
CA LYS A 48 -5.91 -3.17 -12.78
C LYS A 48 -7.25 -3.68 -12.28
N GLU A 49 -7.33 -4.10 -11.02
CA GLU A 49 -8.55 -4.67 -10.44
C GLU A 49 -9.47 -3.57 -9.93
N ASP A 50 -10.65 -3.43 -10.51
CA ASP A 50 -11.62 -2.39 -10.14
C ASP A 50 -12.13 -2.53 -8.71
N ASN A 51 -12.13 -3.75 -8.17
CA ASN A 51 -12.63 -4.05 -6.83
C ASN A 51 -11.59 -3.79 -5.74
N LEU A 52 -10.43 -3.26 -6.11
CA LEU A 52 -9.30 -3.08 -5.19
C LEU A 52 -8.78 -1.65 -5.27
N ASN A 53 -8.67 -1.02 -4.11
CA ASN A 53 -8.08 0.30 -3.96
C ASN A 53 -6.66 0.13 -3.39
N LEU A 54 -5.65 0.60 -4.11
CA LEU A 54 -4.26 0.49 -3.66
C LEU A 54 -3.82 1.78 -2.98
N ILE A 55 -3.35 1.63 -1.75
CA ILE A 55 -2.85 2.73 -0.94
C ILE A 55 -1.38 2.45 -0.62
N GLY A 56 -0.51 3.31 -1.11
CA GLY A 56 0.91 3.21 -0.82
C GLY A 56 1.29 4.11 0.34
N ILE A 57 1.95 3.56 1.36
CA ILE A 57 2.52 4.34 2.45
C ILE A 57 4.03 4.33 2.27
N ASN A 58 4.57 5.49 1.93
CA ASN A 58 6.00 5.67 1.73
C ASN A 58 6.70 5.81 3.07
N TYR A 59 7.59 4.88 3.37
CA TYR A 59 8.17 4.67 4.69
C TYR A 59 9.59 5.22 4.76
N LYS A 60 9.83 6.17 5.66
CA LYS A 60 11.16 6.71 5.96
C LYS A 60 11.95 7.05 4.68
N ASP A 61 11.35 7.85 3.82
CA ASP A 61 11.90 8.13 2.50
C ASP A 61 11.83 9.63 2.22
N LYS A 62 12.47 10.04 1.14
CA LYS A 62 12.43 11.41 0.66
C LYS A 62 11.42 11.53 -0.47
N LYS A 63 10.65 12.59 -0.46
CA LYS A 63 9.60 12.83 -1.48
C LYS A 63 10.17 12.73 -2.90
N LYS A 64 11.33 13.32 -3.16
CA LYS A 64 11.95 13.29 -4.48
C LYS A 64 12.30 11.87 -4.90
N SER A 65 12.90 11.09 -3.99
CA SER A 65 13.28 9.70 -4.27
C SER A 65 12.05 8.82 -4.50
N ALA A 66 11.01 9.02 -3.69
CA ALA A 66 9.75 8.29 -3.84
C ALA A 66 9.11 8.60 -5.20
N ASN A 67 9.04 9.87 -5.58
CA ASN A 67 8.47 10.26 -6.87
C ASN A 67 9.27 9.72 -8.05
N ASN A 68 10.60 9.70 -7.95
CA ASN A 68 11.45 9.13 -9.01
C ASN A 68 11.23 7.62 -9.14
N PHE A 69 11.08 6.91 -8.04
CA PHE A 69 10.79 5.47 -8.03
C PHE A 69 9.49 5.20 -8.80
N LEU A 70 8.43 5.94 -8.51
CA LEU A 70 7.13 5.75 -9.16
C LEU A 70 7.17 6.18 -10.63
N LYS A 71 7.93 7.20 -10.97
CA LYS A 71 8.10 7.64 -12.35
C LYS A 71 8.80 6.57 -13.18
N ASP A 72 9.86 5.97 -12.62
CA ASP A 72 10.67 4.98 -13.34
C ASP A 72 9.98 3.62 -13.45
N LEU A 73 9.28 3.19 -12.40
CA LEU A 73 8.70 1.85 -12.34
C LEU A 73 7.19 1.79 -12.56
N GLY A 74 6.54 2.95 -12.64
CA GLY A 74 5.09 3.05 -12.73
C GLY A 74 4.44 3.26 -11.38
N ASN A 75 3.27 3.87 -11.36
CA ASN A 75 2.52 4.19 -10.13
C ASN A 75 1.27 3.31 -10.04
N PRO A 76 1.28 2.27 -9.19
CA PRO A 76 0.11 1.41 -9.02
C PRO A 76 -0.90 1.96 -8.02
N TYR A 77 -0.55 3.02 -7.28
CA TYR A 77 -1.34 3.46 -6.15
C TYR A 77 -2.42 4.46 -6.55
N ASN A 78 -3.61 4.29 -5.98
CA ASN A 78 -4.68 5.28 -6.07
C ASN A 78 -4.42 6.43 -5.09
N ILE A 79 -3.81 6.11 -3.95
CA ILE A 79 -3.52 7.06 -2.88
C ILE A 79 -2.09 6.82 -2.43
N ILE A 80 -1.31 7.90 -2.29
CA ILE A 80 0.08 7.82 -1.83
C ILE A 80 0.23 8.67 -0.57
N LEU A 81 0.58 8.01 0.53
CA LEU A 81 0.77 8.64 1.83
C LEU A 81 2.24 8.63 2.22
N SER A 82 2.62 9.53 3.11
CA SER A 82 4.01 9.68 3.55
C SER A 82 4.13 9.45 5.06
N ASP A 83 5.00 8.52 5.44
CA ASP A 83 5.30 8.21 6.84
C ASP A 83 6.81 8.41 7.04
N THR A 84 7.22 9.69 7.13
CA THR A 84 8.63 10.07 7.11
C THR A 84 9.45 9.50 8.28
N ASP A 85 8.85 9.37 9.45
CA ASP A 85 9.54 8.84 10.63
C ASP A 85 9.17 7.40 10.99
N GLY A 86 8.21 6.81 10.26
CA GLY A 86 7.78 5.42 10.47
C GLY A 86 6.80 5.22 11.60
N THR A 87 6.37 6.27 12.29
CA THR A 87 5.49 6.11 13.47
C THR A 87 4.09 5.61 13.10
N ASN A 88 3.57 6.04 11.95
CA ASN A 88 2.24 5.58 11.52
C ASN A 88 2.25 4.10 11.13
N SER A 89 3.33 3.64 10.51
CA SER A 89 3.47 2.24 10.12
C SER A 89 3.54 1.33 11.35
N ILE A 90 4.22 1.78 12.41
CA ILE A 90 4.28 1.06 13.68
C ILE A 90 2.87 0.87 14.25
N ALA A 91 2.02 1.89 14.14
CA ALA A 91 0.64 1.81 14.63
C ALA A 91 -0.18 0.73 13.91
N PHE A 92 0.19 0.36 12.66
CA PHE A 92 -0.40 -0.76 11.92
C PHE A 92 0.26 -2.10 12.25
N GLY A 93 1.24 -2.12 13.14
CA GLY A 93 2.01 -3.33 13.42
C GLY A 93 3.06 -3.62 12.36
N VAL A 94 3.47 -2.62 11.60
CA VAL A 94 4.47 -2.75 10.53
C VAL A 94 5.80 -2.24 11.02
N PHE A 95 6.83 -3.05 10.90
CA PHE A 95 8.16 -2.74 11.42
C PHE A 95 9.25 -2.75 10.35
N GLY A 96 8.89 -2.92 9.11
CA GLY A 96 9.85 -2.92 8.00
C GLY A 96 9.15 -2.84 6.66
N VAL A 97 9.93 -2.91 5.59
CA VAL A 97 9.44 -2.83 4.22
C VAL A 97 9.97 -3.99 3.39
N PRO A 98 9.19 -4.50 2.43
CA PRO A 98 7.78 -4.17 2.25
C PRO A 98 6.88 -5.00 3.17
N GLU A 99 5.75 -4.42 3.53
CA GLU A 99 4.64 -5.16 4.14
C GLU A 99 3.35 -4.71 3.49
N THR A 100 2.38 -5.61 3.43
CA THR A 100 1.12 -5.35 2.73
C THR A 100 -0.04 -5.86 3.58
N ILE A 101 -1.10 -5.05 3.68
CA ILE A 101 -2.28 -5.37 4.48
C ILE A 101 -3.50 -5.30 3.57
N LEU A 102 -4.26 -6.41 3.52
CA LEU A 102 -5.53 -6.45 2.79
C LEU A 102 -6.67 -6.25 3.77
N ILE A 103 -7.49 -5.23 3.51
CA ILE A 103 -8.70 -4.94 4.31
C ILE A 103 -9.91 -5.03 3.41
N ASN A 104 -11.05 -5.49 3.98
CA ASN A 104 -12.31 -5.51 3.24
C ASN A 104 -13.00 -4.14 3.29
N SER A 105 -14.15 -4.02 2.63
CA SER A 105 -14.89 -2.77 2.55
C SER A 105 -15.39 -2.27 3.91
N LYS A 106 -15.43 -3.12 4.91
CA LYS A 106 -15.84 -2.77 6.28
C LYS A 106 -14.64 -2.47 7.18
N GLN A 107 -13.44 -2.35 6.59
CA GLN A 107 -12.19 -2.05 7.28
C GLN A 107 -11.73 -3.17 8.23
N THR A 108 -12.13 -4.41 7.96
CA THR A 108 -11.63 -5.58 8.68
C THR A 108 -10.40 -6.11 7.96
N VAL A 109 -9.33 -6.35 8.72
CA VAL A 109 -8.10 -6.93 8.17
C VAL A 109 -8.35 -8.37 7.76
N ILE A 110 -8.14 -8.66 6.48
CA ILE A 110 -8.29 -10.02 5.94
C ILE A 110 -6.98 -10.78 6.05
N LYS A 111 -5.87 -10.13 5.66
CA LYS A 111 -4.57 -10.77 5.67
C LYS A 111 -3.46 -9.74 5.68
N LYS A 112 -2.35 -10.09 6.33
CA LYS A 112 -1.12 -9.32 6.34
C LYS A 112 -0.02 -10.15 5.67
N PHE A 113 0.72 -9.52 4.76
CA PHE A 113 1.84 -10.13 4.04
C PHE A 113 3.13 -9.46 4.50
N ILE A 114 4.04 -10.23 5.05
CA ILE A 114 5.35 -9.74 5.47
C ILE A 114 6.36 -10.08 4.38
N GLY A 115 7.10 -9.10 3.93
CA GLY A 115 8.04 -9.26 2.82
C GLY A 115 7.39 -9.03 1.46
N PRO A 116 8.15 -9.24 0.37
CA PRO A 116 7.64 -8.95 -0.97
C PRO A 116 6.55 -9.92 -1.40
N LEU A 117 5.55 -9.37 -2.09
CA LEU A 117 4.47 -10.18 -2.67
C LEU A 117 5.02 -11.01 -3.83
N ASP A 118 4.58 -12.26 -3.91
CA ASP A 118 4.92 -13.16 -5.00
C ASP A 118 3.68 -13.56 -5.81
N ALA A 119 3.85 -14.43 -6.80
CA ALA A 119 2.74 -14.86 -7.66
C ALA A 119 1.65 -15.56 -6.88
N ASN A 120 2.00 -16.30 -5.83
CA ASN A 120 1.03 -16.98 -5.00
C ASN A 120 0.20 -15.98 -4.19
N ASP A 121 0.86 -14.96 -3.65
CA ASP A 121 0.18 -13.88 -2.92
C ASP A 121 -0.80 -13.14 -3.85
N TYR A 122 -0.40 -12.89 -5.08
CA TYR A 122 -1.26 -12.29 -6.09
C TYR A 122 -2.55 -13.10 -6.27
N LYS A 123 -2.43 -14.41 -6.44
CA LYS A 123 -3.59 -15.30 -6.55
C LYS A 123 -4.48 -15.24 -5.31
N ASN A 124 -3.87 -15.26 -4.14
CA ASN A 124 -4.61 -15.23 -2.88
C ASN A 124 -5.39 -13.93 -2.72
N ILE A 125 -4.80 -12.81 -3.13
CA ILE A 125 -5.48 -11.52 -3.09
C ILE A 125 -6.67 -11.51 -4.05
N LEU A 126 -6.48 -11.98 -5.29
CA LEU A 126 -7.58 -12.04 -6.25
C LEU A 126 -8.72 -12.92 -5.73
N ASN A 127 -8.39 -14.09 -5.17
CA ASN A 127 -9.40 -14.97 -4.60
C ASN A 127 -10.17 -14.26 -3.49
N ALA A 128 -9.47 -13.56 -2.61
CA ALA A 128 -10.10 -12.89 -1.47
C ALA A 128 -11.08 -11.80 -1.92
N ILE A 129 -10.73 -11.02 -2.94
CA ILE A 129 -11.56 -9.89 -3.36
C ILE A 129 -12.72 -10.31 -4.27
N TYR A 130 -12.70 -11.52 -4.84
CA TYR A 130 -13.73 -11.99 -5.76
C TYR A 130 -14.57 -13.16 -5.25
N GLU A 131 -14.19 -13.80 -4.15
CA GLU A 131 -14.90 -14.98 -3.65
C GLU A 131 -15.96 -14.67 -2.59
N ASN A 132 -16.34 -13.44 -2.49
CA ASN A 132 -17.40 -13.07 -1.56
C ASN A 132 -18.67 -12.74 -2.30
#